data_f31b06f1cf13c221c443572eb1e15449
#
_entry.id   f31b06f1cf13c221c443572eb1e15449
#
_cell.length_a   1.000
_cell.length_b   1.000
_cell.length_c   1.000
_cell.angle_alpha   90.00
_cell.angle_beta   90.00
_cell.angle_gamma   90.00
#
_symmetry.space_group_name_H-M   'P 1'
#
loop_
_entity.id
_entity.type
_entity.pdbx_description
1 polymer ?
#
loop_
_entity_poly.entity_id
_entity_poly.type
_entity_poly.pdbx_seq_one_letter_code
_entity_poly.pdbx_strand_id
1 'polypeptide(L)' 'MINILDIKVGSKLLLREGVVAEVLENMQDGMWLQVNYLEVPNSPDEVGSIELCHAQDILNVSDAAEGV' A
#
# COMPACT_ATOMS: atom_id res chain seq x y z
N MET A 1 -15.24 -0.86 -5.32
CA MET A 1 -14.39 -1.99 -4.88
C MET A 1 -13.02 -1.90 -5.52
N ILE A 2 -11.96 -2.08 -4.74
CA ILE A 2 -10.60 -2.02 -5.26
C ILE A 2 -10.22 -3.39 -5.81
N ASN A 3 -9.80 -3.42 -7.07
CA ASN A 3 -9.29 -4.65 -7.67
C ASN A 3 -7.78 -4.69 -7.46
N ILE A 4 -7.34 -5.53 -6.53
CA ILE A 4 -5.93 -5.58 -6.14
C ILE A 4 -5.03 -6.00 -7.30
N LEU A 5 -5.54 -6.78 -8.25
CA LEU A 5 -4.73 -7.22 -9.39
C LEU A 5 -4.33 -6.06 -10.30
N ASP A 6 -5.06 -4.95 -10.25
CA ASP A 6 -4.78 -3.77 -11.06
C ASP A 6 -3.85 -2.77 -10.39
N ILE A 7 -3.47 -3.02 -9.15
CA ILE A 7 -2.60 -2.10 -8.41
C ILE A 7 -1.17 -2.25 -8.91
N LYS A 8 -0.58 -1.13 -9.31
CA LYS A 8 0.76 -1.12 -9.90
C LYS A 8 1.82 -0.83 -8.86
N VAL A 9 3.02 -1.35 -9.10
CA VAL A 9 4.20 -1.00 -8.31
C VAL A 9 4.39 0.51 -8.36
N GLY A 10 4.69 1.10 -7.21
CA GLY A 10 4.83 2.54 -7.08
C GLY A 10 3.55 3.25 -6.66
N SER A 11 2.42 2.58 -6.70
CA SER A 11 1.15 3.15 -6.23
C SER A 11 1.22 3.37 -4.73
N LYS A 12 0.54 4.41 -4.25
CA LYS A 12 0.45 4.68 -2.82
C LYS A 12 -0.90 4.22 -2.30
N LEU A 13 -0.85 3.59 -1.14
CA LEU A 13 -2.04 3.04 -0.50
C LEU A 13 -2.30 3.77 0.80
N LEU A 14 -3.58 4.10 1.03
CA LEU A 14 -4.03 4.52 2.35
C LEU A 14 -4.57 3.29 3.05
N LEU A 15 -3.96 2.95 4.17
CA LEU A 15 -4.35 1.79 4.96
C LEU A 15 -5.07 2.24 6.23
N ARG A 16 -5.46 1.29 7.06
CA ARG A 16 -6.12 1.60 8.32
C ARG A 16 -5.20 2.41 9.22
N GLU A 17 -5.80 3.18 10.12
CA GLU A 17 -5.08 3.98 11.12
C GLU A 17 -4.16 5.04 10.52
N GLY A 18 -4.46 5.49 9.31
CA GLY A 18 -3.71 6.57 8.68
C GLY A 18 -2.38 6.15 8.09
N VAL A 19 -2.11 4.86 8.02
CA VAL A 19 -0.86 4.37 7.44
C VAL A 19 -0.87 4.60 5.93
N VAL A 20 0.23 5.15 5.40
CA VAL A 20 0.45 5.30 3.97
C VAL A 20 1.60 4.41 3.57
N ALA A 21 1.42 3.65 2.50
CA ALA A 21 2.42 2.71 2.03
C ALA A 21 2.57 2.78 0.52
N GLU A 22 3.75 2.41 0.04
CA GLU A 22 4.04 2.35 -1.38
C GLU A 22 4.16 0.88 -1.80
N VAL A 23 3.54 0.54 -2.92
CA VAL A 23 3.58 -0.84 -3.43
C VAL A 23 4.95 -1.13 -4.02
N LEU A 24 5.61 -2.16 -3.49
CA LEU A 24 6.90 -2.62 -4.00
C LEU A 24 6.72 -3.80 -4.96
N GLU A 25 5.75 -4.65 -4.68
CA GLU A 25 5.49 -5.81 -5.51
C GLU A 25 4.04 -6.23 -5.35
N ASN A 26 3.42 -6.61 -6.48
CA ASN A 26 2.08 -7.17 -6.49
C ASN A 26 2.23 -8.67 -6.75
N MET A 27 1.81 -9.50 -5.79
CA MET A 27 1.98 -10.95 -5.86
C MET A 27 1.09 -11.60 -6.92
N GLN A 28 0.12 -10.84 -7.46
CA GLN A 28 -0.81 -11.32 -8.49
C GLN A 28 -1.68 -12.49 -8.03
N ASP A 29 -1.86 -12.64 -6.72
CA ASP A 29 -2.74 -13.66 -6.15
C ASP A 29 -4.11 -13.11 -5.77
N GLY A 30 -4.31 -11.81 -5.94
CA GLY A 30 -5.58 -11.17 -5.61
C GLY A 30 -5.76 -10.86 -4.14
N MET A 31 -4.76 -11.11 -3.30
CA MET A 31 -4.88 -10.93 -1.85
C MET A 31 -3.78 -10.08 -1.22
N TRP A 32 -2.53 -10.22 -1.66
CA TRP A 32 -1.39 -9.63 -0.96
C TRP A 32 -0.56 -8.73 -1.84
N LEU A 33 -0.07 -7.64 -1.25
CA LEU A 33 0.91 -6.74 -1.86
C LEU A 33 2.07 -6.60 -0.90
N GLN A 34 3.28 -6.53 -1.43
CA GLN A 34 4.44 -6.15 -0.63
C GLN A 34 4.57 -4.64 -0.71
N VAL A 35 4.67 -4.00 0.45
CA VAL A 35 4.66 -2.55 0.55
C VAL A 35 5.78 -2.04 1.44
N ASN A 36 6.14 -0.78 1.24
CA ASN A 36 7.05 -0.05 2.10
C ASN A 36 6.22 1.03 2.82
N TYR A 37 6.25 1.04 4.14
CA TYR A 37 5.51 2.02 4.92
C TYR A 37 6.16 3.39 4.78
N LEU A 38 5.38 4.39 4.34
CA LEU A 38 5.85 5.76 4.17
C LEU A 38 5.46 6.63 5.36
N GLU A 39 4.26 6.42 5.93
CA GLU A 39 3.78 7.16 7.08
C GLU A 39 3.04 6.19 8.00
N VAL A 40 3.41 6.23 9.26
CA VAL A 40 2.76 5.39 10.29
C VAL A 40 2.51 6.28 11.51
N PRO A 41 1.38 7.01 11.55
CA PRO A 41 1.15 8.00 12.60
C PRO A 41 1.24 7.47 14.02
N ASN A 42 0.78 6.24 14.24
CA ASN A 42 0.77 5.65 15.58
C ASN A 42 2.09 4.95 15.94
N SER A 43 2.98 4.78 14.99
CA SER A 43 4.25 4.08 15.21
C SER A 43 5.29 4.59 14.22
N PRO A 44 5.79 5.83 14.39
CA PRO A 44 6.74 6.40 13.44
C PRO A 44 7.98 5.56 13.20
N ASP A 45 8.31 4.68 14.14
CA ASP A 45 9.46 3.78 14.01
C ASP A 45 9.29 2.77 12.91
N GLU A 46 8.06 2.56 12.43
CA GLU A 46 7.80 1.58 11.38
C GLU A 46 7.94 2.15 9.99
N VAL A 47 8.17 3.45 9.86
CA VAL A 47 8.43 4.07 8.56
C VAL A 47 9.65 3.41 7.94
N GLY A 48 9.51 2.98 6.68
CA GLY A 48 10.56 2.26 5.97
C GLY A 48 10.49 0.74 6.10
N SER A 49 9.58 0.23 6.93
CA SER A 49 9.40 -1.22 7.05
C SER A 49 8.79 -1.80 5.79
N ILE A 50 9.26 -3.00 5.41
CA ILE A 50 8.71 -3.76 4.29
C ILE A 50 7.73 -4.76 4.87
N GLU A 51 6.47 -4.66 4.46
CA GLU A 51 5.40 -5.48 5.02
C GLU A 51 4.51 -6.05 3.93
N LEU A 52 3.78 -7.11 4.26
CA LEU A 52 2.73 -7.62 3.39
C LEU A 52 1.42 -6.96 3.79
N CYS A 53 0.70 -6.46 2.79
CA CYS A 53 -0.58 -5.79 3.00
C CYS A 53 -1.69 -6.60 2.36
N HIS A 54 -2.73 -6.90 3.13
CA HIS A 54 -3.89 -7.63 2.60
C HIS A 54 -4.86 -6.66 1.94
N ALA A 55 -5.54 -7.15 0.89
CA ALA A 55 -6.51 -6.32 0.15
C ALA A 55 -7.55 -5.68 1.06
N GLN A 56 -7.98 -6.37 2.11
CA GLN A 56 -9.02 -5.88 3.01
C GLN A 56 -8.57 -4.68 3.84
N ASP A 57 -7.27 -4.46 3.96
CA ASP A 57 -6.74 -3.36 4.75
C ASP A 57 -6.59 -2.08 3.94
N ILE A 58 -6.83 -2.13 2.64
CA ILE A 58 -6.65 -0.99 1.76
C ILE A 58 -7.93 -0.15 1.76
N LEU A 59 -7.81 1.11 2.16
CA LEU A 59 -8.94 2.04 2.18
C LEU A 59 -9.01 2.86 0.89
N ASN A 60 -7.85 3.16 0.29
CA ASN A 60 -7.81 3.95 -0.93
C ASN A 60 -6.48 3.70 -1.65
N VAL A 61 -6.46 3.97 -2.94
CA VAL A 61 -5.28 3.78 -3.78
C VAL A 61 -5.06 5.03 -4.61
N SER A 62 -3.79 5.52 -4.62
CA SER A 62 -3.37 6.58 -5.54
C SER A 62 -2.42 5.97 -6.55
N ASP A 63 -2.77 6.09 -7.83
CA ASP A 63 -1.94 5.59 -8.90
C ASP A 63 -0.59 6.31 -8.89
N ALA A 64 0.48 5.58 -9.19
CA ALA A 64 1.82 6.15 -9.23
C ALA A 64 1.92 7.31 -10.21
N ALA A 65 1.12 7.34 -11.25
CA ALA A 65 1.15 8.37 -12.28
C ALA A 65 0.43 9.65 -11.87
N GLU A 66 -0.34 9.63 -10.80
CA GLU A 66 -1.20 10.77 -10.45
C GLU A 66 -0.43 11.96 -9.87
N GLY A 67 0.77 11.75 -9.43
CA GLY A 67 1.55 12.83 -8.83
C GLY A 67 2.21 13.77 -9.83
N VAL A 68 1.98 13.55 -11.06
CA VAL A 68 2.64 14.29 -12.13
C VAL A 68 2.01 15.66 -12.34
#